data_6a6816c2a588912b6cea4eab2e19f4bf
#
_entry.id   6a6816c2a588912b6cea4eab2e19f4bf
#
_cell.length_a   1.000
_cell.length_b   1.000
_cell.length_c   1.000
_cell.angle_alpha   90.00
_cell.angle_beta   90.00
_cell.angle_gamma   90.00
#
_symmetry.space_group_name_H-M   'P 1'
#
loop_
_entity.id
_entity.type
_entity.pdbx_description
1 polymer ?
#
loop_
_entity_poly.entity_id
_entity_poly.type
_entity_poly.pdbx_seq_one_letter_code
_entity_poly.pdbx_strand_id
1 'polypeptide(L)' 'MTTANVTKEQWVEIFRAIGLDEDMMWKWHREFEARHPDGHQAFLEWIGIPAGEVEGIREKSR' A
#
# COMPACT_ATOMS: atom_id res chain seq x y z
N MET A 1 16.85 -14.71 6.94
CA MET A 1 16.38 -14.30 6.49
C MET A 1 15.81 -13.90 5.89
N THR A 2 15.56 -14.02 5.49
CA THR A 2 15.31 -13.16 4.75
C THR A 2 14.16 -12.62 4.79
N THR A 3 14.04 -11.59 4.98
CA THR A 3 12.93 -10.88 4.91
C THR A 3 12.41 -10.87 3.61
N ALA A 4 11.21 -10.83 3.47
CA ALA A 4 10.61 -10.67 2.22
C ALA A 4 10.96 -9.32 1.73
N ASN A 5 11.61 -9.25 0.65
CA ASN A 5 11.99 -7.99 0.09
C ASN A 5 11.06 -7.66 -1.05
N VAL A 6 9.84 -7.30 -0.69
CA VAL A 6 8.86 -6.89 -1.68
C VAL A 6 8.94 -5.39 -1.83
N THR A 7 9.12 -4.93 -3.06
CA THR A 7 9.14 -3.49 -3.33
C THR A 7 7.74 -3.03 -3.70
N LYS A 8 7.55 -1.72 -3.66
CA LYS A 8 6.29 -1.13 -4.07
C LYS A 8 5.95 -1.52 -5.51
N GLU A 9 6.95 -1.53 -6.39
CA GLU A 9 6.75 -1.87 -7.78
C GLU A 9 6.29 -3.32 -7.95
N GLN A 10 6.89 -4.22 -7.20
CA GLN A 10 6.49 -5.62 -7.25
C GLN A 10 5.07 -5.81 -6.75
N TRP A 11 4.71 -5.12 -5.69
CA TRP A 11 3.38 -5.18 -5.11
C TRP A 11 2.33 -4.69 -6.12
N VAL A 12 2.59 -3.54 -6.76
CA VAL A 12 1.68 -3.01 -7.76
C VAL A 12 1.56 -3.95 -8.95
N GLU A 13 2.68 -4.57 -9.34
CA GLU A 13 2.69 -5.51 -10.45
C GLU A 13 1.80 -6.71 -10.15
N ILE A 14 1.85 -7.21 -8.93
CA ILE A 14 1.01 -8.34 -8.54
C ILE A 14 -0.46 -7.95 -8.57
N PHE A 15 -0.79 -6.76 -8.13
CA PHE A 15 -2.16 -6.27 -8.22
C PHE A 15 -2.65 -6.29 -9.67
N ARG A 16 -1.84 -5.81 -10.59
CA ARG A 16 -2.21 -5.81 -12.00
C ARG A 16 -2.34 -7.23 -12.55
N ALA A 17 -1.47 -8.10 -12.11
CA ALA A 17 -1.47 -9.47 -12.60
C ALA A 17 -2.75 -10.20 -12.25
N ILE A 18 -3.38 -9.86 -11.15
CA ILE A 18 -4.63 -10.51 -10.74
C ILE A 18 -5.85 -9.69 -11.14
N GLY A 19 -5.66 -8.66 -11.96
CA GLY A 19 -6.77 -7.91 -12.52
C GLY A 19 -7.26 -6.73 -11.70
N LEU A 20 -6.49 -6.32 -10.68
CA LEU A 20 -6.86 -5.15 -9.89
C LEU A 20 -6.39 -3.89 -10.62
N ASP A 21 -7.34 -3.04 -10.98
CA ASP A 21 -6.98 -1.79 -11.63
C ASP A 21 -6.74 -0.72 -10.55
N GLU A 22 -6.48 0.50 -10.99
CA GLU A 22 -6.14 1.59 -10.08
C GLU A 22 -7.29 1.94 -9.14
N ASP A 23 -8.51 1.89 -9.63
CA ASP A 23 -9.68 2.14 -8.79
C ASP A 23 -9.77 1.15 -7.66
N MET A 24 -9.55 -0.12 -7.96
CA MET A 24 -9.60 -1.18 -6.96
C MET A 24 -8.46 -1.02 -5.96
N MET A 25 -7.30 -0.60 -6.44
CA MET A 25 -6.16 -0.36 -5.56
C MET A 25 -6.49 0.73 -4.54
N TRP A 26 -7.14 1.81 -4.97
CA TRP A 26 -7.50 2.88 -4.04
C TRP A 26 -8.61 2.47 -3.08
N LYS A 27 -9.51 1.58 -3.51
CA LYS A 27 -10.49 1.00 -2.61
C LYS A 27 -9.80 0.16 -1.53
N TRP A 28 -8.79 -0.58 -1.91
CA TRP A 28 -8.00 -1.38 -0.99
C TRP A 28 -7.33 -0.48 0.07
N HIS A 29 -6.71 0.61 -0.38
CA HIS A 29 -6.10 1.57 0.54
C HIS A 29 -7.12 2.17 1.49
N ARG A 30 -8.29 2.54 0.97
CA ARG A 30 -9.34 3.14 1.79
C ARG A 30 -9.83 2.19 2.87
N GLU A 31 -10.04 0.95 2.51
CA GLU A 31 -10.47 -0.04 3.49
C GLU A 31 -9.41 -0.26 4.55
N PHE A 32 -8.16 -0.34 4.12
CA PHE A 32 -7.06 -0.55 5.05
C PHE A 32 -6.94 0.62 6.01
N GLU A 33 -6.99 1.83 5.48
CA GLU A 33 -6.90 3.04 6.32
C GLU A 33 -8.05 3.12 7.31
N ALA A 34 -9.27 2.79 6.86
CA ALA A 34 -10.45 2.89 7.71
C ALA A 34 -10.44 1.86 8.83
N ARG A 35 -9.98 0.66 8.54
CA ARG A 35 -10.02 -0.43 9.51
C ARG A 35 -8.78 -0.49 10.38
N HIS A 36 -7.62 -0.19 9.81
CA HIS A 36 -6.34 -0.34 10.49
C HIS A 36 -5.41 0.79 10.09
N PRO A 37 -5.68 2.01 10.56
CA PRO A 37 -4.85 3.17 10.13
C PRO A 37 -3.38 3.01 10.51
N ASP A 38 -3.09 2.51 11.71
CA ASP A 38 -1.70 2.31 12.10
C ASP A 38 -1.06 1.18 11.31
N GLY A 39 -1.84 0.16 11.03
CA GLY A 39 -1.36 -0.96 10.22
C GLY A 39 -1.10 -0.55 8.79
N HIS A 40 -1.93 0.32 8.25
CA HIS A 40 -1.75 0.82 6.90
C HIS A 40 -0.43 1.59 6.80
N GLN A 41 -0.16 2.46 7.77
CA GLN A 41 1.10 3.19 7.79
C GLN A 41 2.29 2.24 7.91
N ALA A 42 2.21 1.29 8.83
CA ALA A 42 3.29 0.34 9.04
C ALA A 42 3.56 -0.49 7.79
N PHE A 43 2.50 -0.90 7.09
CA PHE A 43 2.64 -1.66 5.86
C PHE A 43 3.34 -0.84 4.78
N LEU A 44 2.92 0.42 4.61
CA LEU A 44 3.51 1.26 3.58
C LEU A 44 5.00 1.52 3.86
N GLU A 45 5.34 1.70 5.14
CA GLU A 45 6.74 1.87 5.53
C GLU A 45 7.54 0.59 5.28
N TRP A 46 6.95 -0.54 5.62
CA TRP A 46 7.61 -1.82 5.46
C TRP A 46 7.92 -2.11 4.00
N ILE A 47 7.02 -1.74 3.10
CA ILE A 47 7.23 -2.02 1.69
C ILE A 47 8.21 -1.02 1.04
N GLY A 48 8.70 -0.05 1.81
CA GLY A 48 9.77 0.83 1.37
C GLY A 48 9.35 2.17 0.80
N ILE A 49 8.10 2.57 1.04
CA ILE A 49 7.64 3.86 0.54
C ILE A 49 8.16 4.97 1.44
N PRO A 50 8.74 6.04 0.87
CA PRO A 50 9.27 7.13 1.69
C PRO A 50 8.18 7.80 2.54
N ALA A 51 8.59 8.34 3.69
CA ALA A 51 7.64 8.86 4.67
C ALA A 51 6.70 9.92 4.10
N GLY A 52 7.21 10.82 3.27
CA GLY A 52 6.36 11.84 2.68
C GLY A 52 5.30 11.28 1.76
N GLU A 53 5.66 10.23 1.05
CA GLU A 53 4.72 9.56 0.15
C GLU A 53 3.71 8.74 0.93
N VAL A 54 4.14 8.12 2.03
CA VAL A 54 3.23 7.39 2.92
C VAL A 54 2.11 8.31 3.39
N GLU A 55 2.46 9.50 3.81
CA GLU A 55 1.48 10.46 4.28
C GLU A 55 0.50 10.83 3.18
N GLY A 56 0.99 11.06 1.97
CA GLY A 56 0.14 11.38 0.83
C GLY A 56 -0.84 10.27 0.50
N ILE A 57 -0.37 9.03 0.55
CA ILE A 57 -1.22 7.88 0.28
C ILE A 57 -2.31 7.77 1.34
N ARG A 58 -1.95 7.94 2.61
CA ARG A 58 -2.93 7.86 3.69
C ARG A 58 -3.98 8.97 3.57
N GLU A 59 -3.55 10.18 3.24
CA GLU A 59 -4.47 11.29 3.05
C GLU A 59 -5.45 11.00 1.93
N LYS A 60 -4.95 10.51 0.82
CA LYS A 60 -5.80 10.19 -0.32
C LYS A 60 -6.73 9.02 -0.03
N SER A 61 -6.37 8.19 0.95
CA SER A 61 -7.17 7.02 1.32
C SER A 61 -8.31 7.35 2.28
N ARG A 62 -8.32 8.52 2.84
CA ARG A 62 -9.34 8.91 3.83
C ARG A 62 -10.64 9.37 3.22
#